data_e78ad4215d934445ea1251c46e3763e0
#
_entry.id   e78ad4215d934445ea1251c46e3763e0
#
_cell.length_a   1.000
_cell.length_b   1.000
_cell.length_c   1.000
_cell.angle_alpha   90.00
_cell.angle_beta   90.00
_cell.angle_gamma   90.00
#
_symmetry.space_group_name_H-M   'P 1'
#
loop_
_entity.id
_entity.type
_entity.pdbx_description
1 polymer ?
#
loop_
_entity_poly.entity_id
_entity_poly.type
_entity_poly.pdbx_seq_one_letter_code
_entity_poly.pdbx_strand_id
1 'polypeptide(L)'
;MCIRDRHGVGGWLAFAAVLLLGRRDGRYRDGRLVAMAPSSIPFLALGSWVLIIGWFGFNVMSAQTLGSISGLVAVNTLMAMVGGTLAALIVGRNDPGFLHNGPLAGLVAICAGSDLMHPVGALVTGAIAGALFVWAFTATQVKWKIDDVLGVWPLHGLCGVWGGIASVSYTHLTLPTKRIV
;
A
#
# COMPACT_ATOMS: atom_id res chain seq x y z
N MET A 1 17.58 -9.83 -0.72
CA MET A 1 16.46 -10.25 0.16
C MET A 1 15.29 -9.31 -0.13
N CYS A 2 14.20 -9.81 -0.69
CA CYS A 2 13.19 -8.97 -1.27
C CYS A 2 12.36 -8.25 -0.21
N ILE A 3 12.43 -6.93 -0.21
CA ILE A 3 11.64 -6.01 0.65
C ILE A 3 10.13 -6.26 0.49
N ARG A 4 9.68 -6.67 -0.70
CA ARG A 4 8.30 -7.06 -1.01
C ARG A 4 7.72 -8.13 -0.09
N ASP A 5 8.57 -9.08 0.32
CA ASP A 5 8.12 -10.24 1.09
C ASP A 5 7.72 -9.84 2.51
N ARG A 6 8.33 -8.79 3.08
CA ARG A 6 8.05 -8.33 4.45
C ARG A 6 6.63 -7.78 4.58
N HIS A 7 6.20 -6.90 3.67
CA HIS A 7 4.86 -6.32 3.72
C HIS A 7 3.78 -7.37 3.42
N GLY A 8 3.98 -8.16 2.36
CA GLY A 8 3.06 -9.23 2.01
C GLY A 8 2.89 -10.22 3.16
N VAL A 9 3.98 -10.80 3.65
CA VAL A 9 3.94 -11.75 4.77
C VAL A 9 3.34 -11.13 6.02
N GLY A 10 3.78 -9.91 6.40
CA GLY A 10 3.24 -9.20 7.57
C GLY A 10 1.74 -8.95 7.48
N GLY A 11 1.24 -8.57 6.30
CA GLY A 11 -0.20 -8.34 6.07
C GLY A 11 -1.03 -9.62 6.19
N TRP A 12 -0.54 -10.76 5.71
CA TRP A 12 -1.24 -12.05 5.84
C TRP A 12 -1.18 -12.61 7.25
N LEU A 13 -0.07 -12.45 7.96
CA LEU A 13 0.02 -12.80 9.38
C LEU A 13 -0.93 -11.95 10.23
N ALA A 14 -0.99 -10.64 9.95
CA ALA A 14 -1.93 -9.74 10.61
C ALA A 14 -3.38 -10.14 10.33
N PHE A 15 -3.71 -10.61 9.12
CA PHE A 15 -5.05 -11.09 8.80
C PHE A 15 -5.43 -12.30 9.67
N ALA A 16 -4.53 -13.27 9.82
CA ALA A 16 -4.76 -14.40 10.72
C ALA A 16 -4.97 -13.94 12.18
N ALA A 17 -4.17 -12.97 12.64
CA ALA A 17 -4.33 -12.40 13.98
C ALA A 17 -5.69 -11.69 14.15
N VAL A 18 -6.12 -10.92 13.17
CA VAL A 18 -7.44 -10.24 13.18
C VAL A 18 -8.59 -11.25 13.27
N LEU A 19 -8.49 -12.37 12.54
CA LEU A 19 -9.50 -13.43 12.60
C LEU A 19 -9.57 -14.10 13.99
N LEU A 20 -8.42 -14.30 14.64
CA LEU A 20 -8.34 -14.93 15.95
C LEU A 20 -8.77 -13.99 17.08
N LEU A 21 -8.41 -12.72 17.02
CA LEU A 21 -8.77 -11.71 18.02
C LEU A 21 -10.24 -11.32 17.93
N GLY A 22 -10.83 -11.45 16.74
CA GLY A 22 -12.21 -11.11 16.50
C GLY A 22 -12.46 -9.59 16.40
N ARG A 23 -13.75 -9.24 16.44
CA ARG A 23 -14.20 -7.87 16.27
C ARG A 23 -14.23 -7.10 17.59
N ARG A 24 -14.02 -5.78 17.52
CA ARG A 24 -14.19 -4.89 18.67
C ARG A 24 -15.65 -4.86 19.13
N ASP A 25 -15.86 -4.67 20.41
CA ASP A 25 -17.20 -4.52 20.99
C ASP A 25 -17.95 -3.35 20.35
N GLY A 26 -19.20 -3.58 19.98
CA GLY A 26 -20.06 -2.57 19.37
C GLY A 26 -19.75 -2.25 17.89
N ARG A 27 -18.75 -2.88 17.27
CA ARG A 27 -18.44 -2.63 15.86
C ARG A 27 -19.54 -3.06 14.89
N TYR A 28 -20.27 -4.12 15.25
CA TYR A 28 -21.40 -4.62 14.46
C TYR A 28 -22.63 -4.75 15.36
N ARG A 29 -23.75 -4.13 14.98
CA ARG A 29 -25.05 -4.26 15.63
C ARG A 29 -26.08 -4.74 14.61
N ASP A 30 -26.84 -5.77 14.94
CA ASP A 30 -27.86 -6.36 14.06
C ASP A 30 -27.31 -6.69 12.65
N GLY A 31 -26.06 -7.14 12.60
CA GLY A 31 -25.38 -7.47 11.36
C GLY A 31 -24.95 -6.26 10.50
N ARG A 32 -25.12 -5.06 10.98
CA ARG A 32 -24.71 -3.80 10.31
C ARG A 32 -23.44 -3.25 10.93
N LEU A 33 -22.58 -2.70 10.06
CA LEU A 33 -21.38 -2.01 10.48
C LEU A 33 -21.74 -0.70 11.19
N VAL A 34 -21.22 -0.50 12.39
CA VAL A 34 -21.32 0.78 13.12
C VAL A 34 -20.06 1.59 12.83
N ALA A 35 -20.23 2.79 12.31
CA ALA A 35 -19.12 3.70 12.04
C ALA A 35 -18.40 4.07 13.35
N MET A 36 -17.09 3.86 13.38
CA MET A 36 -16.22 4.32 14.46
C MET A 36 -15.23 5.28 13.84
N ALA A 37 -15.43 6.57 14.07
CA ALA A 37 -14.52 7.60 13.59
C ALA A 37 -13.14 7.49 14.26
N PRO A 38 -12.06 7.88 13.56
CA PRO A 38 -10.76 8.04 14.20
C PRO A 38 -10.85 9.00 15.39
N SER A 39 -10.13 8.72 16.47
CA SER A 39 -10.10 9.59 17.66
C SER A 39 -9.54 10.98 17.35
N SER A 40 -8.63 11.08 16.38
CA SER A 40 -8.04 12.34 15.94
C SER A 40 -7.56 12.24 14.49
N ILE A 41 -8.19 12.99 13.60
CA ILE A 41 -7.76 13.10 12.20
C ILE A 41 -6.37 13.79 12.08
N PRO A 42 -6.06 14.86 12.83
CA PRO A 42 -4.71 15.44 12.78
C PRO A 42 -3.60 14.47 13.18
N PHE A 43 -3.80 13.62 14.18
CA PHE A 43 -2.81 12.60 14.54
C PHE A 43 -2.74 11.46 13.52
N LEU A 44 -3.86 11.09 12.88
CA LEU A 44 -3.86 10.15 11.76
C LEU A 44 -3.00 10.70 10.61
N ALA A 45 -3.20 11.97 10.24
CA ALA A 45 -2.42 12.64 9.22
C ALA A 45 -0.93 12.70 9.59
N LEU A 46 -0.61 13.12 10.81
CA LEU A 46 0.78 13.18 11.29
C LEU A 46 1.46 11.80 11.23
N GLY A 47 0.78 10.74 11.68
CA GLY A 47 1.30 9.38 11.61
C GLY A 47 1.58 8.93 10.18
N SER A 48 0.67 9.21 9.25
CA SER A 48 0.87 8.94 7.82
C SER A 48 2.08 9.70 7.27
N TRP A 49 2.23 10.99 7.58
CA TRP A 49 3.36 11.79 7.11
C TRP A 49 4.71 11.29 7.64
N VAL A 50 4.77 10.91 8.92
CA VAL A 50 5.99 10.33 9.52
C VAL A 50 6.36 9.02 8.80
N LEU A 51 5.38 8.15 8.51
CA LEU A 51 5.60 6.93 7.75
C LEU A 51 6.06 7.21 6.33
N ILE A 52 5.48 8.19 5.64
CA ILE A 52 5.88 8.60 4.29
C ILE A 52 7.34 9.02 4.27
N ILE A 53 7.77 9.88 5.20
CA ILE A 53 9.17 10.32 5.29
C ILE A 53 10.10 9.11 5.55
N GLY A 54 9.74 8.26 6.50
CA GLY A 54 10.49 7.04 6.81
C GLY A 54 10.60 6.07 5.63
N TRP A 55 9.60 6.06 4.77
CA TRP A 55 9.59 5.18 3.59
C TRP A 55 10.61 5.56 2.51
N PHE A 56 10.87 6.84 2.34
CA PHE A 56 11.97 7.27 1.49
C PHE A 56 13.31 6.74 2.02
N GLY A 57 13.55 6.84 3.33
CA GLY A 57 14.70 6.20 3.96
C GLY A 57 14.73 4.70 3.70
N PHE A 58 13.61 4.02 3.90
CA PHE A 58 13.51 2.58 3.72
C PHE A 58 13.80 2.13 2.27
N ASN A 59 13.19 2.73 1.26
CA ASN A 59 13.39 2.35 -0.14
C ASN A 59 14.77 2.76 -0.65
N VAL A 60 15.19 4.02 -0.44
CA VAL A 60 16.44 4.53 -0.95
C VAL A 60 17.66 3.86 -0.31
N MET A 61 17.61 3.63 1.01
CA MET A 61 18.69 2.90 1.71
C MET A 61 18.75 1.43 1.29
N SER A 62 17.63 0.83 0.92
CA SER A 62 17.59 -0.54 0.44
C SER A 62 18.17 -0.71 -0.97
N ALA A 63 18.31 0.36 -1.73
CA ALA A 63 18.97 0.35 -3.03
C ALA A 63 20.49 0.06 -2.92
N GLN A 64 21.11 0.27 -1.76
CA GLN A 64 22.50 -0.04 -1.41
C GLN A 64 23.58 0.61 -2.28
N THR A 65 23.19 1.46 -3.25
CA THR A 65 24.10 2.16 -4.16
C THR A 65 23.71 3.61 -4.26
N LEU A 66 24.52 4.49 -3.68
CA LEU A 66 24.23 5.93 -3.64
C LEU A 66 24.39 6.64 -5.00
N GLY A 67 24.97 6.00 -6.01
CA GLY A 67 25.40 6.67 -7.23
C GLY A 67 24.49 6.51 -8.46
N SER A 68 23.83 5.38 -8.65
CA SER A 68 23.18 5.09 -9.95
C SER A 68 21.67 4.82 -9.86
N ILE A 69 21.18 4.26 -8.77
CA ILE A 69 19.79 3.79 -8.65
C ILE A 69 18.97 4.63 -7.66
N SER A 70 19.62 5.29 -6.70
CA SER A 70 18.95 6.01 -5.61
C SER A 70 17.99 7.08 -6.08
N GLY A 71 18.36 7.84 -7.13
CA GLY A 71 17.50 8.85 -7.74
C GLY A 71 16.22 8.25 -8.33
N LEU A 72 16.36 7.15 -9.08
CA LEU A 72 15.22 6.43 -9.66
C LEU A 72 14.31 5.88 -8.57
N VAL A 73 14.88 5.26 -7.54
CA VAL A 73 14.12 4.71 -6.39
C VAL A 73 13.34 5.81 -5.68
N ALA A 74 13.96 6.97 -5.45
CA ALA A 74 13.29 8.10 -4.82
C ALA A 74 12.13 8.62 -5.67
N VAL A 75 12.34 8.82 -6.97
CA VAL A 75 11.29 9.27 -7.90
C VAL A 75 10.16 8.25 -7.98
N ASN A 76 10.46 6.97 -8.12
CA ASN A 76 9.44 5.92 -8.19
C ASN A 76 8.65 5.79 -6.87
N THR A 77 9.31 5.97 -5.74
CA THR A 77 8.65 6.03 -4.43
C THR A 77 7.66 7.19 -4.37
N LEU A 78 8.07 8.39 -4.81
CA LEU A 78 7.21 9.56 -4.89
C LEU A 78 6.03 9.36 -5.84
N MET A 79 6.29 8.85 -7.05
CA MET A 79 5.25 8.66 -8.06
C MET A 79 4.19 7.65 -7.61
N ALA A 80 4.60 6.54 -7.02
CA ALA A 80 3.66 5.56 -6.49
C ALA A 80 2.85 6.10 -5.30
N MET A 81 3.48 6.87 -4.42
CA MET A 81 2.79 7.58 -3.34
C MET A 81 1.70 8.52 -3.89
N VAL A 82 2.03 9.33 -4.88
CA VAL A 82 1.09 10.26 -5.54
C VAL A 82 -0.05 9.48 -6.20
N GLY A 83 0.26 8.44 -6.96
CA GLY A 83 -0.75 7.57 -7.58
C GLY A 83 -1.71 6.96 -6.56
N GLY A 84 -1.18 6.41 -5.47
CA GLY A 84 -1.97 5.83 -4.39
C GLY A 84 -2.87 6.86 -3.69
N THR A 85 -2.35 8.06 -3.45
CA THR A 85 -3.11 9.18 -2.86
C THR A 85 -4.28 9.59 -3.76
N LEU A 86 -4.03 9.84 -5.03
CA LEU A 86 -5.06 10.29 -5.98
C LEU A 86 -6.16 9.24 -6.16
N ALA A 87 -5.77 7.98 -6.31
CA ALA A 87 -6.75 6.90 -6.45
C ALA A 87 -7.58 6.70 -5.18
N ALA A 88 -6.96 6.73 -4.00
CA ALA A 88 -7.67 6.62 -2.73
C ALA A 88 -8.59 7.83 -2.47
N LEU A 89 -8.20 9.04 -2.88
CA LEU A 89 -9.02 10.24 -2.82
C LEU A 89 -10.31 10.07 -3.64
N ILE A 90 -10.18 9.61 -4.88
CA ILE A 90 -11.31 9.45 -5.81
C ILE A 90 -12.20 8.30 -5.39
N VAL A 91 -11.64 7.10 -5.22
CA VAL A 91 -12.39 5.88 -4.90
C VAL A 91 -12.94 5.92 -3.48
N GLY A 92 -12.19 6.51 -2.54
CA GLY A 92 -12.55 6.67 -1.14
C GLY A 92 -13.49 7.85 -0.85
N ARG A 93 -13.87 8.64 -1.88
CA ARG A 93 -14.82 9.76 -1.78
C ARG A 93 -14.45 10.77 -0.69
N ASN A 94 -13.19 11.16 -0.67
CA ASN A 94 -12.63 12.12 0.31
C ASN A 94 -12.68 11.66 1.78
N ASP A 95 -12.83 10.37 2.05
CA ASP A 95 -12.73 9.88 3.42
C ASP A 95 -11.29 10.08 3.95
N PRO A 96 -11.10 10.73 5.12
CA PRO A 96 -9.77 11.00 5.66
C PRO A 96 -8.94 9.73 5.92
N GLY A 97 -9.57 8.64 6.33
CA GLY A 97 -8.90 7.36 6.56
C GLY A 97 -8.30 6.82 5.27
N PHE A 98 -9.04 6.85 4.18
CA PHE A 98 -8.55 6.43 2.88
C PHE A 98 -7.53 7.39 2.30
N LEU A 99 -7.75 8.71 2.45
CA LEU A 99 -6.83 9.72 1.95
C LEU A 99 -5.43 9.57 2.56
N HIS A 100 -5.34 9.36 3.88
CA HIS A 100 -4.06 9.24 4.57
C HIS A 100 -3.42 7.85 4.47
N ASN A 101 -4.17 6.81 4.14
CA ASN A 101 -3.63 5.48 3.88
C ASN A 101 -3.35 5.20 2.40
N GLY A 102 -3.93 5.97 1.48
CA GLY A 102 -3.68 5.86 0.04
C GLY A 102 -2.22 5.96 -0.36
N PRO A 103 -1.47 6.97 0.10
CA PRO A 103 -0.04 7.06 -0.14
C PRO A 103 0.71 5.82 0.36
N LEU A 104 0.35 5.28 1.52
CA LEU A 104 0.98 4.09 2.09
C LEU A 104 0.72 2.85 1.24
N ALA A 105 -0.47 2.71 0.65
CA ALA A 105 -0.78 1.63 -0.29
C ALA A 105 0.14 1.68 -1.53
N GLY A 106 0.34 2.86 -2.10
CA GLY A 106 1.27 3.08 -3.20
C GLY A 106 2.72 2.74 -2.81
N LEU A 107 3.14 3.17 -1.64
CA LEU A 107 4.46 2.91 -1.10
C LEU A 107 4.73 1.42 -0.86
N VAL A 108 3.77 0.68 -0.32
CA VAL A 108 3.85 -0.78 -0.17
C VAL A 108 4.02 -1.45 -1.53
N ALA A 109 3.19 -1.09 -2.50
CA ALA A 109 3.21 -1.72 -3.82
C ALA A 109 4.53 -1.47 -4.56
N ILE A 110 5.12 -0.26 -4.45
CA ILE A 110 6.34 0.06 -5.20
C ILE A 110 7.60 -0.55 -4.59
N CYS A 111 7.56 -1.02 -3.35
CA CYS A 111 8.74 -1.65 -2.72
C CYS A 111 9.37 -2.78 -3.54
N ALA A 112 8.57 -3.48 -4.35
CA ALA A 112 9.04 -4.59 -5.17
C ALA A 112 9.69 -4.17 -6.49
N GLY A 113 9.47 -2.93 -6.95
CA GLY A 113 9.86 -2.50 -8.29
C GLY A 113 10.40 -1.06 -8.36
N SER A 114 10.73 -0.47 -7.22
CA SER A 114 11.20 0.93 -7.17
C SER A 114 12.51 1.18 -7.93
N ASP A 115 13.34 0.16 -8.08
CA ASP A 115 14.60 0.17 -8.81
C ASP A 115 14.49 -0.25 -10.28
N LEU A 116 13.33 -0.78 -10.68
CA LEU A 116 13.14 -1.41 -11.99
C LEU A 116 12.20 -0.61 -12.90
N MET A 117 11.17 0.01 -12.33
CA MET A 117 10.08 0.62 -13.08
C MET A 117 10.44 2.01 -13.62
N HIS A 118 9.84 2.36 -14.75
CA HIS A 118 9.76 3.74 -15.19
C HIS A 118 8.82 4.54 -14.26
N PRO A 119 9.05 5.82 -13.97
CA PRO A 119 8.22 6.62 -13.06
C PRO A 119 6.71 6.61 -13.36
N VAL A 120 6.33 6.57 -14.63
CA VAL A 120 4.92 6.44 -15.03
C VAL A 120 4.36 5.08 -14.62
N GLY A 121 5.14 4.01 -14.76
CA GLY A 121 4.76 2.67 -14.27
C GLY A 121 4.58 2.64 -12.76
N ALA A 122 5.46 3.32 -12.03
CA ALA A 122 5.35 3.47 -10.58
C ALA A 122 4.06 4.21 -10.17
N LEU A 123 3.72 5.31 -10.88
CA LEU A 123 2.47 6.06 -10.66
C LEU A 123 1.24 5.15 -10.85
N VAL A 124 1.19 4.40 -11.94
CA VAL A 124 0.08 3.48 -12.25
C VAL A 124 -0.02 2.36 -11.21
N THR A 125 1.13 1.78 -10.85
CA THR A 125 1.19 0.73 -9.82
C THR A 125 0.66 1.23 -8.48
N GLY A 126 1.03 2.45 -8.10
CA GLY A 126 0.52 3.10 -6.89
C GLY A 126 -0.97 3.41 -6.97
N ALA A 127 -1.46 3.90 -8.11
CA ALA A 127 -2.87 4.20 -8.30
C ALA A 127 -3.75 2.95 -8.18
N ILE A 128 -3.34 1.84 -8.78
CA ILE A 128 -4.05 0.56 -8.65
C ILE A 128 -4.02 0.09 -7.19
N ALA A 129 -2.88 0.23 -6.49
CA ALA A 129 -2.78 -0.13 -5.08
C ALA A 129 -3.71 0.71 -4.20
N GLY A 130 -3.80 2.02 -4.40
CA GLY A 130 -4.72 2.90 -3.67
C GLY A 130 -6.19 2.51 -3.87
N ALA A 131 -6.59 2.24 -5.12
CA ALA A 131 -7.94 1.78 -5.43
C ALA A 131 -8.24 0.39 -4.82
N LEU A 132 -7.29 -0.53 -4.94
CA LEU A 132 -7.38 -1.89 -4.38
C LEU A 132 -7.52 -1.86 -2.86
N PHE A 133 -6.73 -1.00 -2.19
CA PHE A 133 -6.83 -0.82 -0.75
C PHE A 133 -8.22 -0.39 -0.32
N VAL A 134 -8.78 0.68 -0.93
CA VAL A 134 -10.11 1.20 -0.58
C VAL A 134 -11.19 0.14 -0.79
N TRP A 135 -11.14 -0.55 -1.93
CA TRP A 135 -12.11 -1.60 -2.26
C TRP A 135 -12.02 -2.77 -1.27
N ALA A 136 -10.82 -3.27 -1.03
CA ALA A 136 -10.61 -4.44 -0.18
C ALA A 136 -10.89 -4.14 1.30
N PHE A 137 -10.50 -2.96 1.79
CA PHE A 137 -10.85 -2.50 3.14
C PHE A 137 -12.35 -2.47 3.34
N THR A 138 -13.07 -1.86 2.41
CA THR A 138 -14.53 -1.78 2.46
C THR A 138 -15.16 -3.18 2.38
N ALA A 139 -14.69 -4.04 1.49
CA ALA A 139 -15.20 -5.40 1.36
C ALA A 139 -14.96 -6.22 2.63
N THR A 140 -13.79 -6.12 3.23
CA THR A 140 -13.43 -6.81 4.47
C THR A 140 -14.35 -6.44 5.61
N GLN A 141 -14.60 -5.16 5.80
CA GLN A 141 -15.42 -4.69 6.90
C GLN A 141 -16.93 -4.82 6.65
N VAL A 142 -17.40 -4.51 5.44
CA VAL A 142 -18.85 -4.50 5.15
C VAL A 142 -19.37 -5.87 4.75
N LYS A 143 -18.68 -6.57 3.83
CA LYS A 143 -19.14 -7.86 3.32
C LYS A 143 -18.75 -9.01 4.23
N TRP A 144 -17.49 -9.09 4.61
CA TRP A 144 -16.97 -10.22 5.40
C TRP A 144 -17.15 -10.01 6.90
N LYS A 145 -17.47 -8.78 7.32
CA LYS A 145 -17.67 -8.42 8.73
C LYS A 145 -16.46 -8.75 9.60
N ILE A 146 -15.27 -8.60 9.03
CA ILE A 146 -13.99 -8.76 9.71
C ILE A 146 -13.52 -7.37 10.11
N ASP A 147 -13.24 -7.17 11.40
CA ASP A 147 -12.84 -5.88 11.94
C ASP A 147 -11.32 -5.70 11.86
N ASP A 148 -10.80 -5.51 10.66
CA ASP A 148 -9.42 -5.08 10.45
C ASP A 148 -9.35 -3.56 10.66
N VAL A 149 -8.98 -3.14 11.85
CA VAL A 149 -9.12 -1.76 12.35
C VAL A 149 -8.42 -0.73 11.46
N LEU A 150 -7.21 -1.03 11.01
CA LEU A 150 -6.37 -0.16 10.19
C LEU A 150 -6.32 -0.60 8.73
N GLY A 151 -6.96 -1.69 8.39
CA GLY A 151 -6.86 -2.27 7.06
C GLY A 151 -5.47 -2.84 6.79
N VAL A 152 -4.84 -3.46 7.79
CA VAL A 152 -3.48 -3.98 7.68
C VAL A 152 -3.39 -5.06 6.59
N TRP A 153 -4.38 -5.94 6.53
CA TRP A 153 -4.41 -6.96 5.49
C TRP A 153 -4.56 -6.37 4.07
N PRO A 154 -5.55 -5.50 3.75
CA PRO A 154 -5.63 -4.94 2.41
C PRO A 154 -4.44 -4.03 2.09
N LEU A 155 -3.95 -3.26 3.07
CA LEU A 155 -2.86 -2.32 2.86
C LEU A 155 -1.51 -3.02 2.60
N HIS A 156 -1.14 -3.96 3.45
CA HIS A 156 0.16 -4.63 3.36
C HIS A 156 0.06 -5.97 2.63
N GLY A 157 -0.94 -6.79 2.92
CA GLY A 157 -1.12 -8.11 2.31
C GLY A 157 -1.43 -8.01 0.83
N LEU A 158 -2.54 -7.38 0.45
CA LEU A 158 -2.96 -7.30 -0.94
C LEU A 158 -2.12 -6.33 -1.77
N CYS A 159 -1.83 -5.12 -1.28
CA CYS A 159 -0.99 -4.19 -2.02
C CYS A 159 0.45 -4.69 -2.16
N GLY A 160 0.96 -5.47 -1.18
CA GLY A 160 2.25 -6.14 -1.29
C GLY A 160 2.27 -7.22 -2.38
N VAL A 161 1.24 -8.06 -2.45
CA VAL A 161 1.06 -9.05 -3.53
C VAL A 161 0.94 -8.36 -4.88
N TRP A 162 0.11 -7.31 -4.97
CA TRP A 162 -0.01 -6.51 -6.19
C TRP A 162 1.34 -5.95 -6.65
N GLY A 163 2.11 -5.35 -5.74
CA GLY A 163 3.43 -4.82 -6.05
C GLY A 163 4.39 -5.89 -6.60
N GLY A 164 4.37 -7.09 -6.02
CA GLY A 164 5.11 -8.24 -6.53
C GLY A 164 4.72 -8.63 -7.96
N ILE A 165 3.41 -8.74 -8.23
CA ILE A 165 2.89 -9.04 -9.58
C ILE A 165 3.27 -7.94 -10.56
N ALA A 166 3.09 -6.67 -10.20
CA ALA A 166 3.42 -5.53 -11.06
C ALA A 166 4.92 -5.50 -11.41
N SER A 167 5.80 -5.74 -10.43
CA SER A 167 7.24 -5.79 -10.64
C SER A 167 7.65 -6.92 -11.59
N VAL A 168 7.13 -8.13 -11.38
CA VAL A 168 7.41 -9.29 -12.24
C VAL A 168 6.88 -9.06 -13.65
N SER A 169 5.63 -8.58 -13.78
CA SER A 169 5.04 -8.28 -15.09
C SER A 169 5.85 -7.22 -15.84
N TYR A 170 6.27 -6.16 -15.15
CA TYR A 170 7.08 -5.10 -15.76
C TYR A 170 8.41 -5.63 -16.29
N THR A 171 9.12 -6.45 -15.51
CA THR A 171 10.40 -7.03 -15.94
C THR A 171 10.23 -7.97 -17.14
N HIS A 172 9.20 -8.80 -17.14
CA HIS A 172 8.95 -9.71 -18.26
C HIS A 172 8.51 -9.00 -19.55
N LEU A 173 7.80 -7.88 -19.45
CA LEU A 173 7.36 -7.12 -20.61
C LEU A 173 8.44 -6.20 -21.18
N THR A 174 9.38 -5.71 -20.35
CA THR A 174 10.35 -4.69 -20.77
C THR A 174 11.77 -5.20 -20.98
N LEU A 175 12.19 -6.30 -20.34
CA LEU A 175 13.55 -6.82 -20.42
C LEU A 175 13.86 -7.76 -21.60
N PRO A 176 12.91 -8.41 -22.31
CA PRO A 176 13.26 -9.24 -23.47
C PRO A 176 13.99 -8.49 -24.57
N THR A 177 13.78 -7.17 -24.70
CA THR A 177 14.42 -6.32 -25.71
C THR A 177 15.88 -5.96 -25.43
N LYS A 178 16.39 -6.18 -24.22
CA LYS A 178 17.77 -5.86 -23.83
C LYS A 178 18.74 -7.06 -23.87
N ARG A 179 18.27 -8.26 -24.20
CA ARG A 179 19.10 -9.47 -24.27
C ARG A 179 19.55 -9.88 -25.70
N ILE A 180 19.34 -9.03 -26.70
CA ILE A 180 19.75 -9.28 -28.08
C ILE A 180 20.77 -8.22 -28.55
N VAL A 181 21.70 -7.86 -27.68
CA VAL A 181 22.91 -7.13 -28.10
C VAL A 181 24.08 -7.68 -27.33
#